data_899314c98dc56db34714f84925e06484
#
_entry.id   899314c98dc56db34714f84925e06484
#
_cell.length_a   1.000
_cell.length_b   1.000
_cell.length_c   1.000
_cell.angle_alpha   90.00
_cell.angle_beta   90.00
_cell.angle_gamma   90.00
#
_symmetry.space_group_name_H-M   'P 1'
#
loop_
_entity.id
_entity.type
_entity.pdbx_description
1 polymer ?
#
loop_
_entity_poly.entity_id
_entity_poly.type
_entity_poly.pdbx_seq_one_letter_code
_entity_poly.pdbx_strand_id
1 'polypeptide(L)'
;MPEIPEIRAHTKRLTEEYRGAELKAFRALSFTALKTFDPPPAAAVGRALDSVTQRAKYLRLHFGDVAFVVHLMQGGRLRDDPKQARKPRGGLVRWVFADGRALLLTEPGTEHRAGVWVVKGDPDVQPPIDEVGPEADALDADELLALLSGRTMRLHGFLRQQRILAGLGRRLANEICYQARLSPMAQTSKLGPAEAARLVDAIRLVVDEGLAYERTRDDMSSSAERPSVVHGRAGERCPDCDCDDHIRSVEYRKYRIDYCPARQTDSKVLADNTTSRFLK
;
A
#
# COMPACT_ATOMS: atom_id res chain seq x y z
N MET A 1 7.03 -0.63 0.04
CA MET A 1 5.89 0.33 -0.09
C MET A 1 4.84 -0.09 0.92
N PRO A 2 4.39 0.80 1.79
CA PRO A 2 3.26 0.50 2.67
C PRO A 2 2.02 0.09 1.86
N GLU A 3 1.28 -0.88 2.38
CA GLU A 3 0.05 -1.41 1.80
C GLU A 3 -1.11 -1.21 2.80
N ILE A 4 -2.31 -1.70 2.55
CA ILE A 4 -3.48 -1.44 3.41
C ILE A 4 -3.19 -1.65 4.91
N PRO A 5 -2.58 -2.77 5.36
CA PRO A 5 -2.39 -3.01 6.79
C PRO A 5 -1.55 -1.93 7.49
N GLU A 6 -0.41 -1.57 6.88
CA GLU A 6 0.47 -0.55 7.42
C GLU A 6 -0.21 0.82 7.47
N ILE A 7 -0.92 1.18 6.39
CA ILE A 7 -1.63 2.47 6.31
C ILE A 7 -2.76 2.54 7.35
N ARG A 8 -3.60 1.49 7.49
CA ARG A 8 -4.70 1.47 8.46
C ARG A 8 -4.23 1.55 9.90
N ALA A 9 -3.22 0.78 10.28
CA ALA A 9 -2.67 0.85 11.62
C ALA A 9 -2.07 2.22 11.92
N HIS A 10 -1.34 2.79 10.95
CA HIS A 10 -0.73 4.11 11.12
C HIS A 10 -1.74 5.24 11.19
N THR A 11 -2.80 5.17 10.39
CA THR A 11 -3.94 6.09 10.44
C THR A 11 -4.55 6.18 11.85
N LYS A 12 -4.74 5.01 12.48
CA LYS A 12 -5.26 4.95 13.85
C LYS A 12 -4.30 5.62 14.84
N ARG A 13 -3.01 5.26 14.80
CA ARG A 13 -1.98 5.85 15.67
C ARG A 13 -1.93 7.37 15.54
N LEU A 14 -1.88 7.89 14.32
CA LEU A 14 -1.84 9.33 14.08
C LEU A 14 -3.12 10.05 14.56
N THR A 15 -4.29 9.41 14.43
CA THR A 15 -5.53 9.98 14.94
C THR A 15 -5.50 10.05 16.47
N GLU A 16 -5.10 8.97 17.13
CA GLU A 16 -5.02 8.91 18.60
C GLU A 16 -4.02 9.94 19.15
N GLU A 17 -2.93 10.17 18.45
CA GLU A 17 -1.87 11.06 18.90
C GLU A 17 -2.13 12.53 18.59
N TYR A 18 -2.64 12.87 17.41
CA TYR A 18 -2.71 14.25 16.92
C TYR A 18 -4.12 14.83 16.85
N ARG A 19 -5.18 14.06 17.11
CA ARG A 19 -6.55 14.56 17.09
C ARG A 19 -6.72 15.75 18.03
N GLY A 20 -7.32 16.82 17.53
CA GLY A 20 -7.53 18.07 18.27
C GLY A 20 -6.31 19.01 18.27
N ALA A 21 -5.15 18.57 17.76
CA ALA A 21 -3.98 19.43 17.65
C ALA A 21 -4.19 20.50 16.57
N GLU A 22 -4.06 21.78 16.93
CA GLU A 22 -4.20 22.91 16.02
C GLU A 22 -2.95 23.04 15.14
N LEU A 23 -3.13 23.14 13.82
CA LEU A 23 -2.04 23.35 12.90
C LEU A 23 -1.51 24.79 12.99
N LYS A 24 -0.29 24.96 13.46
CA LYS A 24 0.39 26.26 13.54
C LYS A 24 1.10 26.63 12.24
N ALA A 25 1.71 25.65 11.57
CA ALA A 25 2.44 25.89 10.32
C ALA A 25 2.61 24.60 9.51
N PHE A 26 2.61 24.75 8.19
CA PHE A 26 3.05 23.74 7.24
C PHE A 26 4.36 24.19 6.59
N ARG A 27 5.35 23.31 6.52
CA ARG A 27 6.67 23.60 5.94
C ARG A 27 7.03 22.57 4.89
N ALA A 28 7.04 22.95 3.63
CA ALA A 28 7.63 22.15 2.56
C ALA A 28 9.17 22.25 2.67
N LEU A 29 9.81 21.15 3.02
CA LEU A 29 11.28 21.04 3.16
C LEU A 29 11.92 20.61 1.84
N SER A 30 11.14 19.94 0.97
CA SER A 30 11.48 19.60 -0.40
C SER A 30 10.46 20.21 -1.34
N PHE A 31 10.94 20.88 -2.38
CA PHE A 31 10.07 21.57 -3.36
C PHE A 31 9.15 20.61 -4.11
N THR A 32 9.60 19.38 -4.35
CA THR A 32 8.84 18.38 -5.12
C THR A 32 7.80 17.61 -4.30
N ALA A 33 7.80 17.76 -2.98
CA ALA A 33 6.90 16.99 -2.10
C ALA A 33 5.47 17.51 -2.12
N LEU A 34 5.26 18.83 -2.25
CA LEU A 34 3.93 19.41 -2.40
C LEU A 34 3.50 19.32 -3.87
N LYS A 35 2.35 18.67 -4.11
CA LYS A 35 1.85 18.34 -5.45
C LYS A 35 0.74 19.26 -5.94
N THR A 36 0.13 20.04 -5.05
CA THR A 36 -0.93 21.01 -5.35
C THR A 36 -0.54 22.39 -4.86
N PHE A 37 -1.07 23.43 -5.49
CA PHE A 37 -0.84 24.84 -5.13
C PHE A 37 -2.13 25.54 -4.68
N ASP A 38 -3.26 25.01 -5.07
CA ASP A 38 -4.60 25.51 -4.71
C ASP A 38 -5.47 24.31 -4.26
N PRO A 39 -6.02 24.37 -3.03
CA PRO A 39 -5.80 25.39 -2.01
C PRO A 39 -4.37 25.37 -1.46
N PRO A 40 -3.84 26.51 -0.99
CA PRO A 40 -2.52 26.54 -0.36
C PRO A 40 -2.55 25.84 1.00
N PRO A 41 -1.44 25.23 1.45
CA PRO A 41 -1.38 24.58 2.77
C PRO A 41 -1.75 25.49 3.95
N ALA A 42 -1.56 26.80 3.78
CA ALA A 42 -1.94 27.81 4.77
C ALA A 42 -3.45 27.85 5.07
N ALA A 43 -4.28 27.33 4.17
CA ALA A 43 -5.74 27.25 4.39
C ALA A 43 -6.14 26.37 5.58
N ALA A 44 -5.26 25.46 6.03
CA ALA A 44 -5.48 24.63 7.21
C ALA A 44 -4.88 25.20 8.50
N VAL A 45 -4.09 26.29 8.44
CA VAL A 45 -3.47 26.91 9.63
C VAL A 45 -4.55 27.51 10.55
N GLY A 46 -4.39 27.29 11.85
CA GLY A 46 -5.37 27.67 12.87
C GLY A 46 -6.51 26.67 13.04
N ARG A 47 -6.54 25.60 12.28
CA ARG A 47 -7.56 24.54 12.40
C ARG A 47 -7.01 23.34 13.16
N ALA A 48 -7.88 22.69 13.95
CA ALA A 48 -7.56 21.45 14.62
C ALA A 48 -7.57 20.27 13.64
N LEU A 49 -6.74 19.26 13.88
CA LEU A 49 -6.82 17.98 13.19
C LEU A 49 -8.05 17.21 13.69
N ASP A 50 -9.05 17.04 12.86
CA ASP A 50 -10.29 16.33 13.20
C ASP A 50 -10.06 14.82 13.28
N SER A 51 -9.40 14.29 12.26
CA SER A 51 -9.11 12.86 12.12
C SER A 51 -8.02 12.61 11.08
N VAL A 52 -7.43 11.42 11.15
CA VAL A 52 -6.67 10.85 10.05
C VAL A 52 -7.44 9.65 9.53
N THR A 53 -7.73 9.63 8.23
CA THR A 53 -8.41 8.51 7.56
C THR A 53 -7.55 7.94 6.46
N GLN A 54 -7.96 6.82 5.86
CA GLN A 54 -7.26 6.23 4.72
C GLN A 54 -8.20 6.02 3.54
N ARG A 55 -7.63 6.02 2.35
CA ARG A 55 -8.23 5.52 1.12
C ARG A 55 -7.13 4.83 0.33
N ALA A 56 -7.28 3.54 0.06
CA ALA A 56 -6.22 2.75 -0.57
C ALA A 56 -4.88 2.86 0.19
N LYS A 57 -3.85 3.41 -0.45
CA LYS A 57 -2.52 3.65 0.13
C LYS A 57 -2.27 5.12 0.48
N TYR A 58 -3.32 5.92 0.53
CA TYR A 58 -3.27 7.32 0.90
C TYR A 58 -3.72 7.52 2.34
N LEU A 59 -3.00 8.36 3.08
CA LEU A 59 -3.44 8.92 4.35
C LEU A 59 -4.11 10.26 4.07
N ARG A 60 -5.19 10.57 4.79
CA ARG A 60 -5.91 11.85 4.69
C ARG A 60 -5.97 12.48 6.07
N LEU A 61 -5.28 13.59 6.25
CA LEU A 61 -5.28 14.39 7.49
C LEU A 61 -6.31 15.49 7.31
N HIS A 62 -7.41 15.46 8.06
CA HIS A 62 -8.56 16.35 7.92
C HIS A 62 -8.47 17.52 8.90
N PHE A 63 -8.61 18.74 8.38
CA PHE A 63 -8.64 20.02 9.12
C PHE A 63 -9.85 20.83 8.67
N GLY A 64 -11.05 20.48 9.16
CA GLY A 64 -12.32 21.04 8.69
C GLY A 64 -12.60 20.66 7.23
N ASP A 65 -12.76 21.67 6.37
CA ASP A 65 -12.99 21.49 4.93
C ASP A 65 -11.72 21.35 4.10
N VAL A 66 -10.53 21.34 4.74
CA VAL A 66 -9.22 21.13 4.09
C VAL A 66 -8.63 19.81 4.53
N ALA A 67 -8.12 19.03 3.58
CA ALA A 67 -7.40 17.80 3.87
C ALA A 67 -6.02 17.77 3.21
N PHE A 68 -5.04 17.20 3.92
CA PHE A 68 -3.77 16.81 3.33
C PHE A 68 -3.83 15.34 2.97
N VAL A 69 -3.75 15.05 1.68
CA VAL A 69 -3.67 13.69 1.14
C VAL A 69 -2.19 13.33 1.00
N VAL A 70 -1.75 12.26 1.65
CA VAL A 70 -0.34 11.86 1.72
C VAL A 70 -0.16 10.49 1.11
N HIS A 71 0.75 10.35 0.14
CA HIS A 71 1.19 9.07 -0.39
C HIS A 71 2.64 8.82 -0.03
N LEU A 72 2.90 7.73 0.69
CA LEU A 72 4.22 7.40 1.22
C LEU A 72 5.17 6.78 0.19
N MET A 73 4.67 6.36 -0.98
CA MET A 73 5.43 5.64 -2.00
C MET A 73 6.19 4.44 -1.41
N GLN A 74 7.43 4.18 -1.79
CA GLN A 74 8.18 3.01 -1.32
C GLN A 74 8.87 3.25 0.03
N GLY A 75 9.51 4.40 0.19
CA GLY A 75 10.37 4.72 1.32
C GLY A 75 9.80 5.75 2.29
N GLY A 76 8.69 6.39 1.95
CA GLY A 76 8.10 7.44 2.78
C GLY A 76 7.66 6.96 4.15
N ARG A 77 7.89 7.78 5.15
CA ARG A 77 7.43 7.59 6.53
C ARG A 77 6.91 8.90 7.07
N LEU A 78 5.78 8.82 7.74
CA LEU A 78 5.18 9.92 8.47
C LEU A 78 5.36 9.63 9.96
N ARG A 79 6.14 10.45 10.65
CA ARG A 79 6.56 10.20 12.05
C ARG A 79 6.71 11.50 12.83
N ASP A 80 6.75 11.36 14.14
CA ASP A 80 7.02 12.47 15.05
C ASP A 80 8.36 13.13 14.78
N ASP A 81 8.42 14.45 14.97
CA ASP A 81 9.63 15.24 14.83
C ASP A 81 9.88 16.14 16.08
N PRO A 82 10.23 15.54 17.21
CA PRO A 82 10.43 16.31 18.46
C PRO A 82 11.59 17.29 18.37
N LYS A 83 12.58 17.01 17.52
CA LYS A 83 13.76 17.87 17.38
C LYS A 83 13.55 19.06 16.44
N GLN A 84 12.61 18.96 15.53
CA GLN A 84 12.29 19.96 14.51
C GLN A 84 13.54 20.59 13.85
N ALA A 85 14.55 19.74 13.57
CA ALA A 85 15.80 20.20 12.99
C ALA A 85 15.56 20.99 11.69
N ARG A 86 16.35 22.01 11.43
CA ARG A 86 16.21 22.87 10.22
C ARG A 86 16.31 22.08 8.92
N LYS A 87 17.19 21.07 8.87
CA LYS A 87 17.39 20.18 7.72
C LYS A 87 17.36 18.72 8.19
N PRO A 88 16.20 18.12 8.44
CA PRO A 88 16.13 16.72 8.82
C PRO A 88 16.52 15.82 7.64
N ARG A 89 17.24 14.74 7.93
CA ARG A 89 17.68 13.79 6.90
C ARG A 89 16.47 13.17 6.19
N GLY A 90 16.40 13.32 4.86
CA GLY A 90 15.29 12.82 4.05
C GLY A 90 13.95 13.53 4.31
N GLY A 91 13.96 14.67 5.01
CA GLY A 91 12.74 15.43 5.30
C GLY A 91 12.13 16.04 4.05
N LEU A 92 10.82 15.82 3.86
CA LEU A 92 10.07 16.31 2.71
C LEU A 92 9.07 17.40 3.11
N VAL A 93 8.30 17.17 4.17
CA VAL A 93 7.24 18.06 4.64
C VAL A 93 7.10 17.96 6.15
N ARG A 94 6.82 19.08 6.81
CA ARG A 94 6.56 19.13 8.25
C ARG A 94 5.25 19.86 8.55
N TRP A 95 4.40 19.25 9.36
CA TRP A 95 3.27 19.89 10.04
C TRP A 95 3.73 20.24 11.44
N VAL A 96 3.60 21.50 11.83
CA VAL A 96 3.92 22.00 13.18
C VAL A 96 2.63 22.38 13.85
N PHE A 97 2.39 21.82 15.04
CA PHE A 97 1.19 22.08 15.84
C PHE A 97 1.42 23.16 16.90
N ALA A 98 0.35 23.79 17.36
CA ALA A 98 0.40 24.88 18.33
C ALA A 98 0.91 24.43 19.72
N ASP A 99 0.69 23.16 20.07
CA ASP A 99 1.18 22.52 21.29
C ASP A 99 2.69 22.16 21.28
N GLY A 100 3.38 22.50 20.20
CA GLY A 100 4.82 22.27 20.04
C GLY A 100 5.18 20.93 19.40
N ARG A 101 4.23 20.00 19.23
CA ARG A 101 4.47 18.75 18.48
C ARG A 101 4.67 19.05 16.99
N ALA A 102 5.33 18.14 16.32
CA ALA A 102 5.45 18.20 14.87
C ALA A 102 5.43 16.81 14.24
N LEU A 103 4.81 16.72 13.06
CA LEU A 103 4.76 15.52 12.25
C LEU A 103 5.60 15.73 10.99
N LEU A 104 6.47 14.79 10.66
CA LEU A 104 7.43 14.90 9.56
C LEU A 104 7.24 13.76 8.56
N LEU A 105 6.99 14.14 7.30
CA LEU A 105 7.13 13.21 6.18
C LEU A 105 8.59 13.14 5.78
N THR A 106 9.15 11.93 5.83
CA THR A 106 10.51 11.65 5.38
C THR A 106 10.51 10.59 4.28
N GLU A 107 11.50 10.64 3.39
CA GLU A 107 11.81 9.54 2.47
C GLU A 107 13.33 9.39 2.39
N PRO A 108 13.90 8.34 3.01
CA PRO A 108 15.32 8.04 2.86
C PRO A 108 15.61 7.54 1.44
N GLY A 109 16.80 7.86 0.93
CA GLY A 109 17.19 7.53 -0.44
C GLY A 109 17.12 8.73 -1.38
N THR A 110 17.25 8.49 -2.68
CA THR A 110 17.40 9.53 -3.70
C THR A 110 16.12 9.78 -4.53
N GLU A 111 15.12 8.90 -4.47
CA GLU A 111 13.95 8.98 -5.35
C GLU A 111 12.99 10.12 -4.99
N HIS A 112 12.78 10.40 -3.71
CA HIS A 112 11.94 11.50 -3.19
C HIS A 112 10.57 11.60 -3.89
N ARG A 113 9.85 10.47 -3.99
CA ARG A 113 8.56 10.37 -4.69
C ARG A 113 7.36 10.57 -3.79
N ALA A 114 7.51 10.37 -2.47
CA ALA A 114 6.45 10.62 -1.52
C ALA A 114 5.92 12.05 -1.67
N GLY A 115 4.61 12.21 -1.57
CA GLY A 115 3.98 13.48 -1.88
C GLY A 115 2.78 13.81 -1.02
N VAL A 116 2.47 15.10 -0.99
CA VAL A 116 1.34 15.68 -0.29
C VAL A 116 0.52 16.51 -1.27
N TRP A 117 -0.77 16.27 -1.31
CA TRP A 117 -1.77 17.09 -1.99
C TRP A 117 -2.60 17.79 -0.93
N VAL A 118 -2.91 19.05 -1.14
CA VAL A 118 -3.87 19.79 -0.34
C VAL A 118 -5.15 19.88 -1.15
N VAL A 119 -6.26 19.49 -0.55
CA VAL A 119 -7.58 19.48 -1.19
C VAL A 119 -8.60 20.17 -0.31
N LYS A 120 -9.61 20.76 -0.91
CA LYS A 120 -10.75 21.37 -0.20
C LYS A 120 -12.03 20.64 -0.57
N GLY A 121 -12.84 20.34 0.44
CA GLY A 121 -14.05 19.53 0.28
C GLY A 121 -13.74 18.04 0.32
N ASP A 122 -14.46 17.22 -0.45
CA ASP A 122 -14.32 15.78 -0.45
C ASP A 122 -13.06 15.33 -1.21
N PRO A 123 -12.07 14.71 -0.54
CA PRO A 123 -10.88 14.20 -1.20
C PRO A 123 -11.13 13.03 -2.16
N ASP A 124 -12.24 12.29 -2.00
CA ASP A 124 -12.49 11.06 -2.79
C ASP A 124 -12.88 11.36 -4.25
N VAL A 125 -13.30 12.60 -4.53
CA VAL A 125 -13.68 13.04 -5.88
C VAL A 125 -12.63 13.97 -6.52
N GLN A 126 -11.45 14.05 -5.94
CA GLN A 126 -10.36 14.91 -6.41
C GLN A 126 -9.04 14.13 -6.55
N PRO A 127 -8.12 14.57 -7.45
CA PRO A 127 -6.78 14.02 -7.50
C PRO A 127 -6.06 14.11 -6.14
N PRO A 128 -5.32 13.08 -5.75
CA PRO A 128 -4.92 11.89 -6.51
C PRO A 128 -5.81 10.65 -6.25
N ILE A 129 -6.95 10.79 -5.60
CA ILE A 129 -7.77 9.66 -5.12
C ILE A 129 -8.91 9.32 -6.09
N ASP A 130 -9.41 10.27 -6.86
CA ASP A 130 -10.58 10.17 -7.78
C ASP A 130 -10.53 8.99 -8.75
N GLU A 131 -9.34 8.54 -9.15
CA GLU A 131 -9.18 7.41 -10.06
C GLU A 131 -8.89 6.07 -9.35
N VAL A 132 -8.93 6.04 -8.02
CA VAL A 132 -8.64 4.83 -7.25
C VAL A 132 -9.86 3.90 -7.25
N GLY A 133 -9.66 2.64 -7.60
CA GLY A 133 -10.70 1.61 -7.62
C GLY A 133 -11.26 1.28 -6.23
N PRO A 134 -12.20 0.35 -6.12
CA PRO A 134 -12.74 -0.09 -4.84
C PRO A 134 -11.65 -0.68 -3.93
N GLU A 135 -11.85 -0.59 -2.61
CA GLU A 135 -10.97 -1.24 -1.62
C GLU A 135 -11.03 -2.75 -1.81
N ALA A 136 -9.87 -3.39 -1.89
CA ALA A 136 -9.76 -4.80 -2.25
C ALA A 136 -10.50 -5.73 -1.27
N ASP A 137 -10.46 -5.43 0.01
CA ASP A 137 -11.04 -6.25 1.07
C ASP A 137 -12.52 -5.91 1.38
N ALA A 138 -13.07 -4.90 0.71
CA ALA A 138 -14.48 -4.54 0.79
C ALA A 138 -15.37 -5.29 -0.21
N LEU A 139 -14.78 -5.81 -1.29
CA LEU A 139 -15.52 -6.50 -2.36
C LEU A 139 -16.06 -7.86 -1.90
N ASP A 140 -17.21 -8.23 -2.47
CA ASP A 140 -17.69 -9.60 -2.47
C ASP A 140 -17.19 -10.40 -3.69
N ALA A 141 -17.58 -11.70 -3.75
CA ALA A 141 -17.10 -12.59 -4.80
C ALA A 141 -17.66 -12.22 -6.19
N ASP A 142 -18.88 -11.75 -6.27
CA ASP A 142 -19.54 -11.39 -7.53
C ASP A 142 -18.97 -10.08 -8.09
N GLU A 143 -18.74 -9.10 -7.22
CA GLU A 143 -18.08 -7.84 -7.57
C GLU A 143 -16.64 -8.08 -8.06
N LEU A 144 -15.88 -8.94 -7.35
CA LEU A 144 -14.52 -9.30 -7.77
C LEU A 144 -14.53 -10.07 -9.09
N LEU A 145 -15.47 -11.01 -9.29
CA LEU A 145 -15.62 -11.77 -10.53
C LEU A 145 -15.91 -10.84 -11.72
N ALA A 146 -16.78 -9.85 -11.53
CA ALA A 146 -17.07 -8.87 -12.57
C ALA A 146 -15.80 -8.08 -12.98
N LEU A 147 -14.99 -7.68 -12.00
CA LEU A 147 -13.71 -7.00 -12.27
C LEU A 147 -12.69 -7.89 -12.97
N LEU A 148 -12.61 -9.18 -12.61
CA LEU A 148 -11.72 -10.18 -13.23
C LEU A 148 -12.11 -10.46 -14.67
N SER A 149 -13.40 -10.71 -14.92
CA SER A 149 -13.93 -11.08 -16.24
C SER A 149 -13.84 -9.95 -17.25
N GLY A 150 -13.99 -8.70 -16.80
CA GLY A 150 -13.91 -7.52 -17.67
C GLY A 150 -12.50 -7.20 -18.19
N ARG A 151 -11.48 -7.99 -17.84
CA ARG A 151 -10.08 -7.70 -18.16
C ARG A 151 -9.27 -8.97 -18.44
N THR A 152 -8.36 -8.86 -19.41
CA THR A 152 -7.44 -9.96 -19.74
C THR A 152 -6.02 -9.55 -19.33
N MET A 153 -5.62 -9.92 -18.12
CA MET A 153 -4.28 -9.65 -17.59
C MET A 153 -3.81 -10.75 -16.61
N ARG A 154 -2.56 -10.69 -16.18
CA ARG A 154 -2.04 -11.63 -15.18
C ARG A 154 -2.56 -11.29 -13.80
N LEU A 155 -2.97 -12.29 -13.01
CA LEU A 155 -3.59 -12.13 -11.69
C LEU A 155 -2.74 -11.25 -10.75
N HIS A 156 -1.44 -11.52 -10.62
CA HIS A 156 -0.56 -10.69 -9.78
C HIS A 156 -0.53 -9.22 -10.23
N GLY A 157 -0.57 -8.97 -11.53
CA GLY A 157 -0.66 -7.61 -12.08
C GLY A 157 -2.01 -6.93 -11.76
N PHE A 158 -3.10 -7.70 -11.88
CA PHE A 158 -4.46 -7.26 -11.56
C PHE A 158 -4.57 -6.83 -10.09
N LEU A 159 -4.14 -7.69 -9.15
CA LEU A 159 -4.19 -7.41 -7.71
C LEU A 159 -3.46 -6.12 -7.31
N ARG A 160 -2.51 -5.66 -8.10
CA ARG A 160 -1.69 -4.47 -7.82
C ARG A 160 -2.15 -3.20 -8.54
N GLN A 161 -3.13 -3.30 -9.41
CA GLN A 161 -3.58 -2.16 -10.22
C GLN A 161 -4.55 -1.28 -9.44
N GLN A 162 -4.04 -0.21 -8.85
CA GLN A 162 -4.79 0.64 -7.92
C GLN A 162 -6.08 1.26 -8.50
N ARG A 163 -6.16 1.46 -9.81
CA ARG A 163 -7.38 1.93 -10.51
C ARG A 163 -8.45 0.86 -10.65
N ILE A 164 -8.10 -0.42 -10.45
CA ILE A 164 -9.03 -1.55 -10.55
C ILE A 164 -9.37 -2.07 -9.16
N LEU A 165 -8.35 -2.23 -8.33
CA LEU A 165 -8.42 -2.84 -7.02
C LEU A 165 -7.44 -2.13 -6.09
N ALA A 166 -7.95 -1.39 -5.13
CA ALA A 166 -7.16 -0.49 -4.33
C ALA A 166 -6.48 -1.17 -3.13
N GLY A 167 -5.34 -0.62 -2.73
CA GLY A 167 -4.69 -0.89 -1.45
C GLY A 167 -3.67 -2.02 -1.47
N LEU A 168 -3.73 -2.97 -2.40
CA LEU A 168 -2.79 -4.09 -2.49
C LEU A 168 -1.49 -3.68 -3.19
N GLY A 169 -0.37 -4.25 -2.75
CA GLY A 169 0.94 -4.07 -3.36
C GLY A 169 1.58 -5.41 -3.75
N ARG A 170 2.90 -5.44 -3.86
CA ARG A 170 3.64 -6.64 -4.31
C ARG A 170 3.60 -7.76 -3.28
N ARG A 171 3.77 -7.41 -2.01
CA ARG A 171 3.76 -8.39 -0.93
C ARG A 171 2.38 -9.04 -0.83
N LEU A 172 1.33 -8.24 -0.62
CA LEU A 172 -0.02 -8.77 -0.49
C LEU A 172 -0.43 -9.56 -1.74
N ALA A 173 -0.06 -9.13 -2.95
CA ALA A 173 -0.38 -9.88 -4.15
C ALA A 173 0.28 -11.28 -4.19
N ASN A 174 1.53 -11.43 -3.72
CA ASN A 174 2.18 -12.74 -3.61
C ASN A 174 1.47 -13.62 -2.58
N GLU A 175 1.23 -13.09 -1.37
CA GLU A 175 0.58 -13.81 -0.27
C GLU A 175 -0.86 -14.21 -0.63
N ILE A 176 -1.63 -13.32 -1.27
CA ILE A 176 -3.01 -13.58 -1.72
C ILE A 176 -3.03 -14.67 -2.78
N CYS A 177 -2.16 -14.62 -3.79
CA CYS A 177 -2.07 -15.69 -4.79
C CYS A 177 -1.72 -17.03 -4.15
N TYR A 178 -0.83 -17.05 -3.16
CA TYR A 178 -0.46 -18.24 -2.42
C TYR A 178 -1.64 -18.78 -1.61
N GLN A 179 -2.30 -17.92 -0.83
CA GLN A 179 -3.43 -18.32 0.02
C GLN A 179 -4.63 -18.80 -0.78
N ALA A 180 -4.93 -18.15 -1.89
CA ALA A 180 -5.98 -18.57 -2.82
C ALA A 180 -5.62 -19.84 -3.63
N ARG A 181 -4.40 -20.34 -3.55
CA ARG A 181 -3.87 -21.47 -4.34
C ARG A 181 -4.02 -21.23 -5.85
N LEU A 182 -3.68 -20.03 -6.28
CA LEU A 182 -3.77 -19.62 -7.68
C LEU A 182 -2.40 -19.19 -8.21
N SER A 183 -2.14 -19.57 -9.45
CA SER A 183 -0.95 -19.10 -10.14
C SER A 183 -0.94 -17.57 -10.23
N PRO A 184 0.12 -16.87 -9.84
CA PRO A 184 0.24 -15.43 -10.02
C PRO A 184 0.21 -15.02 -11.50
N MET A 185 0.46 -15.97 -12.42
CA MET A 185 0.39 -15.81 -13.87
C MET A 185 -0.94 -16.25 -14.47
N ALA A 186 -1.92 -16.68 -13.65
CA ALA A 186 -3.27 -16.98 -14.15
C ALA A 186 -3.85 -15.78 -14.90
N GLN A 187 -4.57 -16.07 -15.96
CA GLN A 187 -5.24 -15.05 -16.77
C GLN A 187 -6.58 -14.71 -16.10
N THR A 188 -6.82 -13.46 -15.78
CA THR A 188 -8.00 -13.04 -15.01
C THR A 188 -9.32 -13.44 -15.65
N SER A 189 -9.45 -13.30 -16.98
CA SER A 189 -10.65 -13.67 -17.72
C SER A 189 -10.95 -15.17 -17.77
N LYS A 190 -10.06 -16.02 -17.24
CA LYS A 190 -10.26 -17.48 -17.14
C LYS A 190 -10.61 -17.94 -15.73
N LEU A 191 -10.65 -17.02 -14.77
CA LEU A 191 -11.02 -17.32 -13.38
C LEU A 191 -12.54 -17.26 -13.26
N GLY A 192 -13.11 -18.28 -12.63
CA GLY A 192 -14.55 -18.42 -12.42
C GLY A 192 -15.00 -18.02 -11.01
N PRO A 193 -16.28 -18.27 -10.67
CA PRO A 193 -16.85 -17.91 -9.37
C PRO A 193 -16.11 -18.53 -8.18
N ALA A 194 -15.67 -19.80 -8.30
CA ALA A 194 -14.94 -20.48 -7.24
C ALA A 194 -13.56 -19.83 -6.96
N GLU A 195 -12.87 -19.40 -8.01
CA GLU A 195 -11.59 -18.68 -7.89
C GLU A 195 -11.80 -17.29 -7.30
N ALA A 196 -12.85 -16.58 -7.68
CA ALA A 196 -13.20 -15.28 -7.14
C ALA A 196 -13.50 -15.35 -5.64
N ALA A 197 -14.29 -16.34 -5.21
CA ALA A 197 -14.56 -16.57 -3.79
C ALA A 197 -13.27 -16.83 -2.99
N ARG A 198 -12.39 -17.74 -3.47
CA ARG A 198 -11.10 -17.99 -2.82
C ARG A 198 -10.21 -16.74 -2.75
N LEU A 199 -10.27 -15.88 -3.77
CA LEU A 199 -9.50 -14.63 -3.77
C LEU A 199 -10.03 -13.64 -2.74
N VAL A 200 -11.35 -13.50 -2.60
CA VAL A 200 -11.95 -12.64 -1.57
C VAL A 200 -11.54 -13.10 -0.17
N ASP A 201 -11.67 -14.40 0.11
CA ASP A 201 -11.27 -14.96 1.41
C ASP A 201 -9.78 -14.75 1.67
N ALA A 202 -8.93 -14.98 0.66
CA ALA A 202 -7.49 -14.79 0.77
C ALA A 202 -7.12 -13.30 0.97
N ILE A 203 -7.81 -12.37 0.28
CA ILE A 203 -7.59 -10.93 0.45
C ILE A 203 -7.90 -10.53 1.90
N ARG A 204 -9.07 -10.89 2.41
CA ARG A 204 -9.48 -10.56 3.77
C ARG A 204 -8.53 -11.14 4.81
N LEU A 205 -8.22 -12.44 4.70
CA LEU A 205 -7.30 -13.12 5.62
C LEU A 205 -5.93 -12.42 5.66
N VAL A 206 -5.30 -12.22 4.51
CA VAL A 206 -3.93 -11.65 4.44
C VAL A 206 -3.89 -10.19 4.89
N VAL A 207 -4.95 -9.42 4.63
CA VAL A 207 -5.08 -8.04 5.11
C VAL A 207 -5.27 -8.01 6.62
N ASP A 208 -6.14 -8.86 7.17
CA ASP A 208 -6.42 -8.92 8.61
C ASP A 208 -5.21 -9.38 9.41
N GLU A 209 -4.50 -10.43 8.97
CA GLU A 209 -3.24 -10.88 9.59
C GLU A 209 -2.18 -9.78 9.56
N GLY A 210 -2.05 -9.10 8.42
CA GLY A 210 -1.14 -7.97 8.30
C GLY A 210 -1.49 -6.81 9.24
N LEU A 211 -2.78 -6.49 9.37
CA LEU A 211 -3.27 -5.45 10.26
C LEU A 211 -3.10 -5.84 11.74
N ALA A 212 -3.35 -7.11 12.09
CA ALA A 212 -3.10 -7.62 13.44
C ALA A 212 -1.63 -7.45 13.82
N TYR A 213 -0.71 -7.81 12.92
CA TYR A 213 0.73 -7.60 13.13
C TYR A 213 1.09 -6.12 13.31
N GLU A 214 0.59 -5.23 12.43
CA GLU A 214 0.89 -3.79 12.50
C GLU A 214 0.36 -3.12 13.77
N ARG A 215 -0.73 -3.64 14.34
CA ARG A 215 -1.31 -3.14 15.60
C ARG A 215 -0.46 -3.43 16.84
N THR A 216 0.44 -4.42 16.76
CA THR A 216 1.38 -4.72 17.87
C THR A 216 2.62 -3.83 17.87
N ARG A 217 2.74 -2.90 16.92
CA ARG A 217 3.92 -2.07 16.74
C ARG A 217 3.63 -0.61 17.06
N ASP A 218 4.64 0.06 17.58
CA ASP A 218 4.55 1.50 17.90
C ASP A 218 4.69 2.38 16.66
N ASP A 219 5.38 1.89 15.61
CA ASP A 219 5.56 2.60 14.33
C ASP A 219 5.27 1.67 13.15
N MET A 220 5.14 2.24 11.96
CA MET A 220 4.92 1.51 10.73
C MET A 220 6.11 0.60 10.42
N SER A 221 5.86 -0.70 10.27
CA SER A 221 6.90 -1.65 9.91
C SER A 221 7.49 -1.39 8.52
N SER A 222 8.73 -1.80 8.32
CA SER A 222 9.26 -1.95 6.97
C SER A 222 8.72 -3.24 6.34
N SER A 223 8.76 -3.32 5.00
CA SER A 223 8.34 -4.53 4.31
C SER A 223 9.20 -5.76 4.62
N ALA A 224 10.39 -5.59 5.19
CA ALA A 224 11.26 -6.68 5.59
C ALA A 224 10.94 -7.22 6.98
N GLU A 225 10.32 -6.42 7.85
CA GLU A 225 10.03 -6.80 9.24
C GLU A 225 8.77 -7.64 9.38
N ARG A 226 7.74 -7.39 8.55
CA ARG A 226 6.50 -8.16 8.61
C ARG A 226 6.72 -9.59 8.09
N PRO A 227 6.35 -10.64 8.83
CA PRO A 227 6.42 -12.02 8.36
C PRO A 227 5.70 -12.22 7.03
N SER A 228 6.22 -13.08 6.18
CA SER A 228 5.65 -13.47 4.90
C SER A 228 5.74 -14.98 4.73
N VAL A 229 4.78 -15.58 4.02
CA VAL A 229 4.81 -16.99 3.69
C VAL A 229 5.64 -17.25 2.44
N VAL A 230 5.44 -16.44 1.39
CA VAL A 230 6.20 -16.59 0.12
C VAL A 230 6.97 -15.34 -0.30
N HIS A 231 6.49 -14.14 0.03
CA HIS A 231 7.11 -12.91 -0.44
C HIS A 231 8.52 -12.73 0.13
N GLY A 232 9.52 -12.67 -0.74
CA GLY A 232 10.92 -12.53 -0.37
C GLY A 232 11.61 -13.82 0.10
N ARG A 233 10.92 -14.97 0.05
CA ARG A 233 11.40 -16.26 0.59
C ARG A 233 11.81 -17.27 -0.48
N ALA A 234 12.14 -16.84 -1.69
CA ALA A 234 12.60 -17.73 -2.74
C ALA A 234 13.85 -18.53 -2.31
N GLY A 235 13.82 -19.83 -2.55
CA GLY A 235 14.83 -20.79 -2.12
C GLY A 235 14.54 -21.43 -0.75
N GLU A 236 13.59 -20.91 0.01
CA GLU A 236 13.16 -21.52 1.27
C GLU A 236 12.10 -22.61 1.03
N ARG A 237 12.00 -23.56 1.95
CA ARG A 237 10.96 -24.59 1.91
C ARG A 237 9.58 -23.97 2.13
N CYS A 238 8.57 -24.43 1.39
CA CYS A 238 7.19 -24.00 1.60
C CYS A 238 6.70 -24.48 2.98
N PRO A 239 6.17 -23.59 3.84
CA PRO A 239 5.80 -23.98 5.20
C PRO A 239 4.49 -24.78 5.29
N ASP A 240 3.57 -24.59 4.34
CA ASP A 240 2.19 -25.07 4.43
C ASP A 240 1.87 -26.24 3.49
N CYS A 241 2.83 -26.75 2.75
CA CYS A 241 2.62 -27.95 1.96
C CYS A 241 3.69 -28.98 2.29
N ASP A 242 3.28 -30.25 2.40
CA ASP A 242 4.19 -31.41 2.53
C ASP A 242 4.93 -31.67 1.22
N CYS A 243 5.19 -30.62 0.44
CA CYS A 243 5.94 -30.70 -0.78
C CYS A 243 7.42 -30.52 -0.46
N ASP A 244 8.28 -31.34 -1.07
CA ASP A 244 9.74 -31.14 -1.04
C ASP A 244 10.17 -29.93 -1.88
N ASP A 245 9.23 -29.18 -2.40
CA ASP A 245 9.50 -28.04 -3.28
C ASP A 245 9.81 -26.77 -2.49
N HIS A 246 10.59 -25.92 -3.10
CA HIS A 246 10.99 -24.64 -2.54
C HIS A 246 10.20 -23.50 -3.19
N ILE A 247 9.97 -22.44 -2.44
CA ILE A 247 9.43 -21.19 -2.96
C ILE A 247 10.32 -20.72 -4.09
N ARG A 248 9.73 -20.42 -5.23
CA ARG A 248 10.41 -19.95 -6.44
C ARG A 248 10.09 -18.51 -6.73
N SER A 249 10.96 -17.88 -7.49
CA SER A 249 10.74 -16.55 -8.03
C SER A 249 10.67 -16.58 -9.54
N VAL A 250 9.83 -15.71 -10.09
CA VAL A 250 9.82 -15.39 -11.51
C VAL A 250 9.85 -13.87 -11.69
N GLU A 251 10.63 -13.39 -12.64
CA GLU A 251 10.64 -11.98 -12.99
C GLU A 251 9.66 -11.71 -14.13
N TYR A 252 8.73 -10.78 -13.91
CA TYR A 252 7.75 -10.36 -14.91
C TYR A 252 7.61 -8.83 -14.90
N ARG A 253 7.87 -8.18 -16.03
CA ARG A 253 7.81 -6.72 -16.19
C ARG A 253 8.58 -5.96 -15.09
N LYS A 254 9.81 -6.39 -14.80
CA LYS A 254 10.68 -5.84 -13.74
C LYS A 254 10.17 -6.03 -12.31
N TYR A 255 9.22 -6.94 -12.10
CA TYR A 255 8.75 -7.30 -10.78
C TYR A 255 9.11 -8.75 -10.47
N ARG A 256 9.70 -8.95 -9.31
CA ARG A 256 9.89 -10.27 -8.74
C ARG A 256 8.57 -10.74 -8.13
N ILE A 257 8.14 -11.92 -8.50
CA ILE A 257 6.94 -12.60 -8.04
C ILE A 257 7.36 -13.91 -7.41
N ASP A 258 7.05 -14.08 -6.13
CA ASP A 258 7.40 -15.26 -5.36
C ASP A 258 6.17 -16.18 -5.25
N TYR A 259 6.34 -17.49 -5.40
CA TYR A 259 5.25 -18.47 -5.41
C TYR A 259 5.75 -19.86 -5.02
N CYS A 260 4.84 -20.75 -4.58
CA CYS A 260 5.09 -22.16 -4.37
C CYS A 260 4.57 -22.96 -5.58
N PRO A 261 5.42 -23.68 -6.34
CA PRO A 261 4.98 -24.45 -7.51
C PRO A 261 3.92 -25.49 -7.17
N ALA A 262 4.15 -26.31 -6.15
CA ALA A 262 3.22 -27.37 -5.77
C ALA A 262 1.83 -26.84 -5.41
N ARG A 263 1.76 -25.73 -4.67
CA ARG A 263 0.49 -25.16 -4.18
C ARG A 263 -0.27 -24.34 -5.21
N GLN A 264 0.45 -23.71 -6.17
CA GLN A 264 -0.12 -22.67 -7.03
C GLN A 264 -0.12 -23.00 -8.52
N THR A 265 0.72 -23.96 -8.97
CA THR A 265 0.93 -24.21 -10.40
C THR A 265 1.02 -25.69 -10.77
N ASP A 266 0.46 -26.58 -9.94
CA ASP A 266 0.54 -28.03 -10.12
C ASP A 266 1.99 -28.50 -10.38
N SER A 267 2.94 -28.03 -9.57
CA SER A 267 4.38 -28.26 -9.66
C SER A 267 5.05 -27.75 -10.94
N LYS A 268 4.34 -26.94 -11.75
CA LYS A 268 4.94 -26.34 -12.94
C LYS A 268 5.78 -25.13 -12.57
N VAL A 269 7.03 -25.11 -13.04
CA VAL A 269 7.92 -23.96 -12.91
C VAL A 269 7.53 -22.91 -13.94
N LEU A 270 7.21 -21.70 -13.44
CA LEU A 270 6.87 -20.57 -14.31
C LEU A 270 8.12 -20.09 -15.06
N ALA A 271 7.99 -19.89 -16.37
CA ALA A 271 9.08 -19.37 -17.18
C ALA A 271 9.30 -17.88 -16.92
N ASP A 272 10.55 -17.48 -16.75
CA ASP A 272 10.96 -16.10 -16.69
C ASP A 272 10.87 -15.46 -18.09
N ASN A 273 10.11 -14.39 -18.22
CA ASN A 273 9.94 -13.69 -19.50
C ASN A 273 11.23 -12.98 -19.98
N THR A 274 12.19 -12.77 -19.09
CA THR A 274 13.48 -12.19 -19.47
C THR A 274 14.39 -13.20 -20.15
N THR A 275 14.37 -14.45 -19.70
CA THR A 275 15.17 -15.56 -20.29
C THR A 275 14.55 -16.16 -21.54
N SER A 276 13.21 -16.18 -21.66
CA SER A 276 12.53 -16.80 -22.83
C SER A 276 12.73 -16.03 -24.16
N ARG A 277 13.23 -14.79 -24.13
CA ARG A 277 13.60 -14.04 -25.34
C ARG A 277 14.89 -14.55 -26.00
N PHE A 278 15.70 -15.30 -25.28
CA PHE A 278 16.97 -15.85 -25.78
C PHE A 278 16.87 -17.32 -26.21
N LEU A 279 15.69 -17.94 -26.01
CA LEU A 279 15.43 -19.34 -26.39
C LEU A 279 14.49 -19.46 -27.63
N LYS A 280 14.35 -18.38 -28.40
CA LYS A 280 13.67 -18.42 -29.73
C LYS A 280 14.68 -18.42 -30.85
#